data_b978e61dc23577fd059f994445ace4d4
#
_entry.id   b978e61dc23577fd059f994445ace4d4
#
_cell.length_a   1.000
_cell.length_b   1.000
_cell.length_c   1.000
_cell.angle_alpha   90.00
_cell.angle_beta   90.00
_cell.angle_gamma   90.00
#
_symmetry.space_group_name_H-M   'P 1'
#
loop_
_entity.id
_entity.type
_entity.pdbx_description
1 polymer ?
#
loop_
_entity_poly.entity_id
_entity_poly.type
_entity_poly.pdbx_seq_one_letter_code
_entity_poly.pdbx_strand_id
1 'polypeptide(L)'
;DGKTVTISSNINEKNFDNVVGLALHEGSHIAYSDFDVFKDVRNLTKLRNWDLTPERMEFLRGMINYIEDRRVDTIVFKSSPGYKGYYHTLYSKYFNSKKMGKGLQSTMYRELDFESYMFRIVNFTNPDTDLNALPRLLDIYRLIDMKNISRLKSTDDTIEVAKSVCDVVFKLVEDFKGKGEGNGTPEESDGEKEKKEGESPSSSGGSQVDTGDKEMTPEDG
;
A
#
# COMPACT_ATOMS: atom_id res chain seq x y z
N ASP A 1 15.27 12.54 -4.82
CA ASP A 1 16.70 12.35 -5.18
C ASP A 1 17.28 11.08 -4.51
N GLY A 2 16.50 10.41 -3.66
CA GLY A 2 16.93 9.22 -2.93
C GLY A 2 18.05 9.44 -1.90
N LYS A 3 18.30 10.68 -1.50
CA LYS A 3 19.40 11.04 -0.60
C LYS A 3 19.00 11.89 0.60
N THR A 4 17.76 12.38 0.60
CA THR A 4 17.29 13.32 1.62
C THR A 4 15.95 12.87 2.17
N VAL A 5 15.85 12.79 3.50
CA VAL A 5 14.59 12.60 4.21
C VAL A 5 14.14 13.94 4.78
N THR A 6 12.94 14.36 4.45
CA THR A 6 12.33 15.56 5.01
C THR A 6 11.25 15.15 6.00
N ILE A 7 11.35 15.62 7.23
CA ILE A 7 10.38 15.37 8.29
C ILE A 7 9.72 16.67 8.73
N SER A 8 8.47 16.58 9.23
CA SER A 8 7.77 17.72 9.79
C SER A 8 8.52 18.28 11.00
N SER A 9 8.58 19.62 11.11
CA SER A 9 9.10 20.30 12.30
C SER A 9 8.13 20.28 13.48
N ASN A 10 6.86 19.94 13.26
CA ASN A 10 5.85 19.85 14.31
C ASN A 10 5.96 18.49 15.05
N ILE A 11 6.97 18.37 15.90
CA ILE A 11 7.22 17.18 16.70
C ILE A 11 6.87 17.47 18.15
N ASN A 12 6.04 16.63 18.75
CA ASN A 12 5.62 16.70 20.13
C ASN A 12 5.60 15.29 20.76
N GLU A 13 5.36 15.19 22.07
CA GLU A 13 5.37 13.90 22.77
C GLU A 13 4.38 12.88 22.20
N LYS A 14 3.23 13.32 21.65
CA LYS A 14 2.20 12.41 21.12
C LYS A 14 2.56 11.80 19.77
N ASN A 15 3.37 12.49 18.97
CA ASN A 15 3.72 12.03 17.62
C ASN A 15 5.20 11.65 17.47
N PHE A 16 6.01 11.83 18.51
CA PHE A 16 7.47 11.62 18.48
C PHE A 16 7.84 10.24 17.91
N ASP A 17 7.31 9.18 18.48
CA ASP A 17 7.63 7.81 18.05
C ASP A 17 7.24 7.54 16.60
N ASN A 18 6.08 8.07 16.15
CA ASN A 18 5.65 7.95 14.77
C ASN A 18 6.59 8.69 13.82
N VAL A 19 7.02 9.90 14.18
CA VAL A 19 7.92 10.71 13.35
C VAL A 19 9.30 10.06 13.28
N VAL A 20 9.82 9.55 14.42
CA VAL A 20 11.08 8.79 14.45
C VAL A 20 10.94 7.51 13.62
N GLY A 21 9.85 6.77 13.77
CA GLY A 21 9.60 5.56 12.97
C GLY A 21 9.58 5.85 11.47
N LEU A 22 8.91 6.92 11.05
CA LEU A 22 8.88 7.35 9.66
C LEU A 22 10.27 7.77 9.17
N ALA A 23 11.01 8.56 9.93
CA ALA A 23 12.36 8.99 9.56
C ALA A 23 13.33 7.81 9.42
N LEU A 24 13.22 6.81 10.29
CA LEU A 24 14.00 5.56 10.21
C LEU A 24 13.62 4.75 8.97
N HIS A 25 12.33 4.64 8.67
CA HIS A 25 11.82 3.95 7.49
C HIS A 25 12.34 4.59 6.20
N GLU A 26 12.13 5.89 6.01
CA GLU A 26 12.61 6.63 4.84
C GLU A 26 14.14 6.63 4.73
N GLY A 27 14.83 6.80 5.85
CA GLY A 27 16.30 6.72 5.89
C GLY A 27 16.83 5.34 5.50
N SER A 28 16.07 4.29 5.78
CA SER A 28 16.41 2.91 5.43
C SER A 28 16.32 2.66 3.92
N HIS A 29 15.38 3.32 3.23
CA HIS A 29 15.33 3.27 1.77
C HIS A 29 16.57 3.87 1.13
N ILE A 30 17.13 4.96 1.68
CA ILE A 30 18.40 5.53 1.19
C ILE A 30 19.54 4.51 1.27
N ALA A 31 19.53 3.65 2.29
CA ALA A 31 20.60 2.68 2.52
C ALA A 31 20.42 1.36 1.76
N TYR A 32 19.19 0.94 1.50
CA TYR A 32 18.89 -0.43 1.08
C TYR A 32 18.08 -0.55 -0.21
N SER A 33 17.50 0.54 -0.74
CA SER A 33 16.76 0.53 -2.01
C SER A 33 17.60 1.07 -3.15
N ASP A 34 17.44 0.45 -4.32
CA ASP A 34 18.01 0.96 -5.57
C ASP A 34 16.99 1.86 -6.28
N PHE A 35 17.13 3.18 -6.10
CA PHE A 35 16.25 4.15 -6.75
C PHE A 35 16.46 4.28 -8.27
N ASP A 36 17.58 3.82 -8.80
CA ASP A 36 17.83 3.89 -10.25
C ASP A 36 16.94 2.92 -11.00
N VAL A 37 16.62 1.78 -10.40
CA VAL A 37 15.70 0.79 -10.97
C VAL A 37 14.28 1.37 -11.15
N PHE A 38 13.85 2.29 -10.27
CA PHE A 38 12.53 2.92 -10.36
C PHE A 38 12.41 3.98 -11.46
N LYS A 39 13.53 4.48 -12.00
CA LYS A 39 13.52 5.55 -13.01
C LYS A 39 12.97 5.11 -14.36
N ASP A 40 13.03 3.83 -14.66
CA ASP A 40 12.56 3.29 -15.94
C ASP A 40 11.61 2.11 -15.79
N VAL A 41 10.46 2.35 -15.13
CA VAL A 41 9.41 1.33 -14.95
C VAL A 41 8.92 0.77 -16.29
N ARG A 42 8.97 1.54 -17.37
CA ARG A 42 8.60 1.04 -18.71
C ARG A 42 9.57 -0.02 -19.22
N ASN A 43 10.86 0.12 -18.96
CA ASN A 43 11.84 -0.92 -19.29
C ASN A 43 11.66 -2.17 -18.44
N LEU A 44 11.27 -1.99 -17.17
CA LEU A 44 10.98 -3.12 -16.27
C LEU A 44 9.84 -4.01 -16.77
N THR A 45 8.93 -3.47 -17.58
CA THR A 45 7.72 -4.17 -18.06
C THR A 45 7.82 -4.63 -19.51
N LYS A 46 8.91 -4.36 -20.23
CA LYS A 46 9.08 -4.72 -21.65
C LYS A 46 8.90 -6.20 -21.98
N LEU A 47 9.17 -7.08 -21.02
CA LEU A 47 9.01 -8.53 -21.19
C LEU A 47 7.59 -9.03 -20.87
N ARG A 48 6.71 -8.14 -20.41
CA ARG A 48 5.32 -8.46 -20.09
C ARG A 48 4.45 -7.74 -21.11
N ASN A 49 3.62 -8.46 -21.84
CA ASN A 49 2.67 -7.90 -22.81
C ASN A 49 1.47 -7.24 -22.09
N TRP A 50 1.77 -6.32 -21.18
CA TRP A 50 0.72 -5.56 -20.50
C TRP A 50 0.40 -4.29 -21.28
N ASP A 51 -0.88 -4.02 -21.47
CA ASP A 51 -1.35 -2.68 -21.77
C ASP A 51 -1.28 -1.86 -20.47
N LEU A 52 -0.27 -1.00 -20.36
CA LEU A 52 0.01 -0.20 -19.15
C LEU A 52 -0.86 1.07 -19.17
N THR A 53 -2.13 0.93 -18.81
CA THR A 53 -2.97 2.09 -18.51
C THR A 53 -2.45 2.85 -17.28
N PRO A 54 -2.85 4.12 -17.07
CA PRO A 54 -2.47 4.88 -15.87
C PRO A 54 -2.78 4.14 -14.56
N GLU A 55 -3.94 3.50 -14.46
CA GLU A 55 -4.37 2.76 -13.26
C GLU A 55 -3.48 1.53 -13.01
N ARG A 56 -3.13 0.79 -14.07
CA ARG A 56 -2.21 -0.36 -13.97
C ARG A 56 -0.82 0.08 -13.56
N MET A 57 -0.35 1.21 -14.10
CA MET A 57 0.94 1.77 -13.72
C MET A 57 0.96 2.20 -12.25
N GLU A 58 -0.10 2.83 -11.78
CA GLU A 58 -0.25 3.22 -10.38
C GLU A 58 -0.28 2.00 -9.46
N PHE A 59 -1.07 0.98 -9.82
CA PHE A 59 -1.12 -0.27 -9.07
C PHE A 59 0.25 -0.95 -9.01
N LEU A 60 0.98 -1.05 -10.11
CA LEU A 60 2.34 -1.62 -10.15
C LEU A 60 3.29 -0.86 -9.21
N ARG A 61 3.29 0.47 -9.28
CA ARG A 61 4.12 1.31 -8.41
C ARG A 61 3.79 1.09 -6.93
N GLY A 62 2.50 1.05 -6.60
CA GLY A 62 2.04 0.77 -5.24
C GLY A 62 2.48 -0.61 -4.75
N MET A 63 2.43 -1.64 -5.60
CA MET A 63 2.90 -2.98 -5.24
C MET A 63 4.42 -3.04 -5.03
N ILE A 64 5.18 -2.41 -5.91
CA ILE A 64 6.64 -2.33 -5.75
C ILE A 64 6.97 -1.65 -4.43
N ASN A 65 6.37 -0.50 -4.17
CA ASN A 65 6.61 0.27 -2.94
C ASN A 65 6.26 -0.56 -1.71
N TYR A 66 5.05 -1.14 -1.65
CA TYR A 66 4.61 -1.96 -0.51
C TYR A 66 5.56 -3.13 -0.21
N ILE A 67 5.99 -3.88 -1.23
CA ILE A 67 6.86 -5.04 -1.04
C ILE A 67 8.28 -4.60 -0.67
N GLU A 68 8.76 -3.49 -1.23
CA GLU A 68 10.06 -2.90 -0.90
C GLU A 68 10.10 -2.42 0.56
N ASP A 69 9.04 -1.75 1.03
CA ASP A 69 8.89 -1.35 2.43
C ASP A 69 9.05 -2.56 3.36
N ARG A 70 8.36 -3.67 3.06
CA ARG A 70 8.45 -4.88 3.89
C ARG A 70 9.84 -5.50 3.87
N ARG A 71 10.52 -5.47 2.71
CA ARG A 71 11.90 -5.94 2.57
C ARG A 71 12.85 -5.09 3.40
N VAL A 72 12.80 -3.79 3.23
CA VAL A 72 13.68 -2.83 3.92
C VAL A 72 13.45 -2.87 5.44
N ASP A 73 12.20 -2.84 5.90
CA ASP A 73 11.86 -2.95 7.32
C ASP A 73 12.41 -4.25 7.94
N THR A 74 12.34 -5.35 7.20
CA THR A 74 12.88 -6.64 7.67
C THR A 74 14.40 -6.59 7.84
N ILE A 75 15.11 -5.88 6.97
CA ILE A 75 16.57 -5.67 7.11
C ILE A 75 16.85 -4.89 8.40
N VAL A 76 16.13 -3.79 8.64
CA VAL A 76 16.31 -2.98 9.85
C VAL A 76 15.95 -3.76 11.10
N PHE A 77 14.87 -4.54 11.10
CA PHE A 77 14.49 -5.36 12.24
C PHE A 77 15.54 -6.39 12.64
N LYS A 78 16.34 -6.88 11.67
CA LYS A 78 17.43 -7.80 11.92
C LYS A 78 18.72 -7.11 12.35
N SER A 79 19.08 -6.01 11.67
CA SER A 79 20.33 -5.30 11.89
C SER A 79 20.27 -4.39 13.13
N SER A 80 19.10 -3.83 13.43
CA SER A 80 18.92 -2.80 14.43
C SER A 80 17.64 -3.00 15.25
N PRO A 81 17.54 -4.12 16.01
CA PRO A 81 16.30 -4.51 16.70
C PRO A 81 15.80 -3.51 17.73
N GLY A 82 16.66 -2.61 18.23
CA GLY A 82 16.27 -1.54 19.15
C GLY A 82 15.29 -0.52 18.58
N TYR A 83 15.21 -0.42 17.26
CA TYR A 83 14.26 0.51 16.59
C TYR A 83 12.86 -0.07 16.39
N LYS A 84 12.64 -1.35 16.64
CA LYS A 84 11.34 -2.01 16.41
C LYS A 84 10.15 -1.29 17.07
N GLY A 85 10.36 -0.70 18.26
CA GLY A 85 9.31 0.02 18.97
C GLY A 85 8.72 1.17 18.14
N TYR A 86 9.55 1.97 17.49
CA TYR A 86 9.13 3.07 16.63
C TYR A 86 8.36 2.58 15.41
N TYR A 87 8.81 1.50 14.77
CA TYR A 87 8.09 0.87 13.67
C TYR A 87 6.74 0.30 14.11
N HIS A 88 6.65 -0.34 15.27
CA HIS A 88 5.37 -0.82 15.80
C HIS A 88 4.38 0.31 16.00
N THR A 89 4.82 1.46 16.49
CA THR A 89 3.97 2.64 16.66
C THR A 89 3.50 3.17 15.30
N LEU A 90 4.40 3.26 14.32
CA LEU A 90 4.09 3.64 12.94
C LEU A 90 3.05 2.70 12.32
N TYR A 91 3.27 1.39 12.39
CA TYR A 91 2.35 0.37 11.86
C TYR A 91 0.97 0.40 12.55
N SER A 92 0.94 0.60 13.87
CA SER A 92 -0.29 0.71 14.63
C SER A 92 -1.14 1.89 14.18
N LYS A 93 -0.50 3.01 13.84
CA LYS A 93 -1.18 4.20 13.36
C LYS A 93 -1.75 4.01 11.95
N TYR A 94 -0.95 3.51 11.01
CA TYR A 94 -1.30 3.51 9.59
C TYR A 94 -2.00 2.24 9.12
N PHE A 95 -1.61 1.06 9.60
CA PHE A 95 -2.12 -0.22 9.10
C PHE A 95 -3.02 -0.96 10.10
N ASN A 96 -2.84 -0.77 11.40
CA ASN A 96 -3.57 -1.49 12.44
C ASN A 96 -4.53 -0.58 13.23
N SER A 97 -4.87 0.58 12.69
CA SER A 97 -5.84 1.47 13.34
C SER A 97 -7.26 0.88 13.28
N LYS A 98 -8.10 1.30 14.23
CA LYS A 98 -9.54 0.92 14.24
C LYS A 98 -10.27 1.29 12.94
N LYS A 99 -9.84 2.37 12.26
CA LYS A 99 -10.40 2.79 10.97
C LYS A 99 -10.09 1.74 9.89
N MET A 100 -8.84 1.24 9.83
CA MET A 100 -8.44 0.19 8.89
C MET A 100 -9.18 -1.12 9.16
N GLY A 101 -9.29 -1.55 10.42
CA GLY A 101 -10.04 -2.75 10.79
C GLY A 101 -11.52 -2.67 10.36
N LYS A 102 -12.18 -1.53 10.62
CA LYS A 102 -13.57 -1.33 10.16
C LYS A 102 -13.69 -1.40 8.62
N GLY A 103 -12.75 -0.81 7.88
CA GLY A 103 -12.72 -0.91 6.41
C GLY A 103 -12.58 -2.35 5.93
N LEU A 104 -11.70 -3.13 6.55
CA LEU A 104 -11.48 -4.55 6.22
C LEU A 104 -12.71 -5.44 6.51
N GLN A 105 -13.45 -5.14 7.58
CA GLN A 105 -14.67 -5.88 7.97
C GLN A 105 -15.92 -5.46 7.19
N SER A 106 -15.90 -4.27 6.56
CA SER A 106 -17.03 -3.73 5.82
C SER A 106 -17.23 -4.41 4.47
N THR A 107 -18.35 -4.07 3.80
CA THR A 107 -18.60 -4.43 2.39
C THR A 107 -17.80 -3.60 1.40
N MET A 108 -17.16 -2.53 1.85
CA MET A 108 -16.25 -1.71 1.05
C MET A 108 -15.01 -2.53 0.63
N TYR A 109 -14.39 -2.14 -0.46
CA TYR A 109 -13.20 -2.83 -0.98
C TYR A 109 -13.39 -4.34 -1.23
N ARG A 110 -14.57 -4.71 -1.77
CA ARG A 110 -14.90 -6.08 -2.21
C ARG A 110 -15.23 -6.16 -3.70
N GLU A 111 -15.04 -5.07 -4.43
CA GLU A 111 -15.21 -5.01 -5.88
C GLU A 111 -13.95 -5.51 -6.60
N LEU A 112 -14.11 -5.99 -7.84
CA LEU A 112 -13.00 -6.46 -8.66
C LEU A 112 -12.33 -5.26 -9.37
N ASP A 113 -11.71 -4.39 -8.58
CA ASP A 113 -10.99 -3.21 -9.03
C ASP A 113 -9.61 -3.08 -8.37
N PHE A 114 -8.77 -2.20 -8.91
CA PHE A 114 -7.42 -2.00 -8.41
C PHE A 114 -7.37 -1.41 -7.00
N GLU A 115 -8.32 -0.54 -6.65
CA GLU A 115 -8.40 0.09 -5.33
C GLU A 115 -8.66 -0.96 -4.25
N SER A 116 -9.63 -1.85 -4.48
CA SER A 116 -9.99 -2.93 -3.55
C SER A 116 -8.83 -3.91 -3.35
N TYR A 117 -8.17 -4.33 -4.43
CA TYR A 117 -6.98 -5.19 -4.31
C TYR A 117 -5.86 -4.49 -3.56
N MET A 118 -5.54 -3.23 -3.91
CA MET A 118 -4.49 -2.46 -3.25
C MET A 118 -4.77 -2.34 -1.75
N PHE A 119 -5.99 -1.89 -1.37
CA PHE A 119 -6.38 -1.75 0.03
C PHE A 119 -6.21 -3.04 0.82
N ARG A 120 -6.65 -4.18 0.25
CA ARG A 120 -6.55 -5.46 0.94
C ARG A 120 -5.13 -6.00 1.04
N ILE A 121 -4.33 -5.81 0.00
CA ILE A 121 -2.93 -6.28 -0.03
C ILE A 121 -2.06 -5.51 0.96
N VAL A 122 -2.15 -4.18 0.99
CA VAL A 122 -1.31 -3.37 1.91
C VAL A 122 -1.64 -3.62 3.38
N ASN A 123 -2.84 -4.14 3.66
CA ASN A 123 -3.31 -4.49 5.00
C ASN A 123 -3.18 -5.99 5.35
N PHE A 124 -2.40 -6.79 4.63
CA PHE A 124 -2.22 -8.22 4.90
C PHE A 124 -1.74 -8.56 6.32
N THR A 125 -1.09 -7.63 6.99
CA THR A 125 -0.63 -7.81 8.37
C THR A 125 -1.66 -7.40 9.43
N ASN A 126 -2.79 -6.83 9.01
CA ASN A 126 -3.86 -6.45 9.93
C ASN A 126 -4.60 -7.71 10.43
N PRO A 127 -4.91 -7.81 11.74
CA PRO A 127 -5.65 -8.96 12.29
C PRO A 127 -7.04 -9.18 11.68
N ASP A 128 -7.69 -8.10 11.18
CA ASP A 128 -9.01 -8.15 10.57
C ASP A 128 -8.98 -8.52 9.07
N THR A 129 -7.83 -8.93 8.54
CA THR A 129 -7.68 -9.30 7.14
C THR A 129 -8.47 -10.56 6.80
N ASP A 130 -9.37 -10.46 5.80
CA ASP A 130 -10.11 -11.57 5.21
C ASP A 130 -9.50 -11.91 3.85
N LEU A 131 -8.77 -13.02 3.77
CA LEU A 131 -8.11 -13.48 2.54
C LEU A 131 -9.08 -14.06 1.50
N ASN A 132 -10.37 -14.21 1.86
CA ASN A 132 -11.44 -14.62 0.94
C ASN A 132 -12.28 -13.43 0.45
N ALA A 133 -11.94 -12.20 0.87
CA ALA A 133 -12.70 -11.00 0.50
C ALA A 133 -12.70 -10.70 -1.01
N LEU A 134 -11.66 -11.12 -1.72
CA LEU A 134 -11.52 -10.99 -3.17
C LEU A 134 -11.00 -12.29 -3.79
N PRO A 135 -11.36 -12.58 -5.06
CA PRO A 135 -10.83 -13.72 -5.79
C PRO A 135 -9.31 -13.74 -5.80
N ARG A 136 -8.73 -14.91 -5.51
CA ARG A 136 -7.28 -15.16 -5.50
C ARG A 136 -6.44 -14.30 -4.54
N LEU A 137 -7.06 -13.61 -3.58
CA LEU A 137 -6.33 -12.80 -2.61
C LEU A 137 -5.39 -13.67 -1.74
N LEU A 138 -5.82 -14.89 -1.42
CA LEU A 138 -4.97 -15.87 -0.72
C LEU A 138 -3.74 -16.29 -1.57
N ASP A 139 -3.89 -16.41 -2.89
CA ASP A 139 -2.76 -16.71 -3.78
C ASP A 139 -1.77 -15.55 -3.84
N ILE A 140 -2.27 -14.32 -3.89
CA ILE A 140 -1.45 -13.10 -3.81
C ILE A 140 -0.69 -13.05 -2.49
N TYR A 141 -1.35 -13.35 -1.36
CA TYR A 141 -0.71 -13.43 -0.04
C TYR A 141 0.45 -14.44 -0.04
N ARG A 142 0.26 -15.61 -0.69
CA ARG A 142 1.30 -16.63 -0.83
C ARG A 142 2.43 -16.21 -1.76
N LEU A 143 2.14 -15.49 -2.84
CA LEU A 143 3.13 -14.94 -3.77
C LEU A 143 4.06 -13.94 -3.06
N ILE A 144 3.49 -13.03 -2.29
CA ILE A 144 4.29 -12.06 -1.54
C ILE A 144 5.09 -12.75 -0.44
N ASP A 145 4.52 -13.76 0.21
CA ASP A 145 5.16 -14.57 1.26
C ASP A 145 5.79 -13.70 2.36
N MET A 146 4.93 -12.94 3.04
CA MET A 146 5.34 -12.00 4.09
C MET A 146 6.18 -12.63 5.19
N LYS A 147 5.94 -13.93 5.50
CA LYS A 147 6.71 -14.65 6.52
C LYS A 147 8.15 -14.88 6.11
N ASN A 148 8.43 -14.92 4.83
CA ASN A 148 9.76 -15.16 4.24
C ASN A 148 10.19 -13.98 3.36
N ILE A 149 9.77 -12.76 3.68
CA ILE A 149 10.12 -11.56 2.90
C ILE A 149 11.64 -11.34 2.82
N SER A 150 12.39 -11.84 3.80
CA SER A 150 13.86 -11.77 3.83
C SER A 150 14.56 -12.58 2.73
N ARG A 151 13.81 -13.38 1.94
CA ARG A 151 14.34 -14.00 0.72
C ARG A 151 14.70 -12.98 -0.35
N LEU A 152 14.01 -11.84 -0.36
CA LEU A 152 14.26 -10.74 -1.28
C LEU A 152 15.55 -10.03 -0.89
N LYS A 153 16.56 -10.10 -1.74
CA LYS A 153 17.91 -9.57 -1.45
C LYS A 153 18.14 -8.20 -2.06
N SER A 154 17.38 -7.87 -3.10
CA SER A 154 17.53 -6.64 -3.87
C SER A 154 16.17 -6.00 -4.17
N THR A 155 16.18 -4.77 -4.64
CA THR A 155 15.02 -4.08 -5.19
C THR A 155 14.50 -4.80 -6.45
N ASP A 156 15.38 -5.43 -7.24
CA ASP A 156 14.97 -6.23 -8.40
C ASP A 156 14.12 -7.44 -8.00
N ASP A 157 14.48 -8.14 -6.91
CA ASP A 157 13.66 -9.24 -6.38
C ASP A 157 12.26 -8.76 -6.00
N THR A 158 12.16 -7.59 -5.40
CA THR A 158 10.90 -6.93 -5.06
C THR A 158 10.05 -6.66 -6.29
N ILE A 159 10.67 -6.12 -7.35
CA ILE A 159 9.99 -5.82 -8.61
C ILE A 159 9.43 -7.09 -9.26
N GLU A 160 10.17 -8.18 -9.26
CA GLU A 160 9.69 -9.45 -9.84
C GLU A 160 8.49 -10.02 -9.07
N VAL A 161 8.48 -9.90 -7.74
CA VAL A 161 7.30 -10.28 -6.95
C VAL A 161 6.12 -9.37 -7.25
N ALA A 162 6.33 -8.04 -7.31
CA ALA A 162 5.30 -7.07 -7.65
C ALA A 162 4.69 -7.36 -9.04
N LYS A 163 5.51 -7.64 -10.04
CA LYS A 163 5.05 -8.05 -11.38
C LYS A 163 4.19 -9.32 -11.32
N SER A 164 4.58 -10.30 -10.52
CA SER A 164 3.83 -11.55 -10.38
C SER A 164 2.45 -11.31 -9.74
N VAL A 165 2.35 -10.38 -8.79
CA VAL A 165 1.07 -9.92 -8.24
C VAL A 165 0.24 -9.21 -9.31
N CYS A 166 0.85 -8.32 -10.09
CA CYS A 166 0.19 -7.61 -11.18
C CYS A 166 -0.35 -8.56 -12.25
N ASP A 167 0.38 -9.61 -12.63
CA ASP A 167 -0.11 -10.64 -13.57
C ASP A 167 -1.44 -11.26 -13.11
N VAL A 168 -1.58 -11.49 -11.81
CA VAL A 168 -2.83 -12.04 -11.23
C VAL A 168 -3.95 -11.00 -11.25
N VAL A 169 -3.67 -9.80 -10.73
CA VAL A 169 -4.72 -8.76 -10.54
C VAL A 169 -5.17 -8.18 -11.87
N PHE A 170 -4.27 -7.90 -12.81
CA PHE A 170 -4.62 -7.33 -14.11
C PHE A 170 -5.57 -8.25 -14.86
N LYS A 171 -5.28 -9.56 -14.88
CA LYS A 171 -6.14 -10.55 -15.50
C LYS A 171 -7.53 -10.61 -14.86
N LEU A 172 -7.62 -10.57 -13.53
CA LEU A 172 -8.90 -10.64 -12.83
C LEU A 172 -9.78 -9.41 -13.09
N VAL A 173 -9.18 -8.22 -13.09
CA VAL A 173 -9.90 -6.96 -13.34
C VAL A 173 -10.35 -6.88 -14.81
N GLU A 174 -9.54 -7.36 -15.77
CA GLU A 174 -9.93 -7.43 -17.19
C GLU A 174 -11.06 -8.42 -17.46
N ASP A 175 -10.92 -9.64 -16.94
CA ASP A 175 -11.93 -10.69 -17.11
C ASP A 175 -13.31 -10.26 -16.57
N PHE A 176 -13.32 -9.41 -15.56
CA PHE A 176 -14.54 -8.84 -14.98
C PHE A 176 -15.14 -7.76 -15.88
N LYS A 177 -14.32 -6.81 -16.36
CA LYS A 177 -14.78 -5.75 -17.28
C LYS A 177 -15.36 -6.34 -18.56
N GLY A 178 -14.69 -7.34 -19.15
CA GLY A 178 -15.17 -8.01 -20.38
C GLY A 178 -16.49 -8.79 -20.21
N LYS A 179 -16.84 -9.21 -18.99
CA LYS A 179 -18.14 -9.86 -18.72
C LYS A 179 -19.27 -8.86 -18.49
N GLY A 180 -18.96 -7.62 -18.06
CA GLY A 180 -19.94 -6.57 -17.83
C GLY A 180 -20.46 -5.92 -19.10
N GLU A 181 -19.71 -5.94 -20.21
CA GLU A 181 -20.13 -5.36 -21.49
C GLU A 181 -21.07 -6.28 -22.33
N GLY A 182 -21.32 -7.50 -21.86
CA GLY A 182 -22.06 -8.53 -22.63
C GLY A 182 -23.56 -8.68 -22.31
N ASN A 183 -24.13 -8.03 -21.31
CA ASN A 183 -25.57 -8.13 -21.03
C ASN A 183 -26.05 -7.06 -20.06
N GLY A 184 -26.89 -6.14 -20.53
CA GLY A 184 -27.66 -5.27 -19.63
C GLY A 184 -28.01 -3.93 -20.24
N THR A 185 -29.22 -3.77 -20.73
CA THR A 185 -29.94 -2.50 -20.86
C THR A 185 -29.81 -1.70 -19.51
N PRO A 186 -29.61 -0.39 -19.57
CA PRO A 186 -29.51 0.40 -18.34
C PRO A 186 -30.90 0.52 -17.70
N GLU A 187 -31.10 -0.12 -16.56
CA GLU A 187 -32.10 0.33 -15.60
C GLU A 187 -31.50 1.48 -14.80
N GLU A 188 -32.06 2.67 -15.02
CA GLU A 188 -31.81 3.83 -14.17
C GLU A 188 -32.25 3.52 -12.73
N SER A 189 -31.31 3.34 -11.84
CA SER A 189 -31.55 3.44 -10.40
C SER A 189 -30.81 4.66 -9.88
N ASP A 190 -31.58 5.69 -9.55
CA ASP A 190 -31.16 6.83 -8.71
C ASP A 190 -30.69 6.30 -7.37
N GLY A 191 -29.39 6.20 -7.18
CA GLY A 191 -28.73 5.91 -5.92
C GLY A 191 -27.69 6.98 -5.63
N GLU A 192 -27.93 7.76 -4.61
CA GLU A 192 -27.03 8.80 -4.11
C GLU A 192 -25.61 8.25 -3.96
N LYS A 193 -24.68 8.85 -4.69
CA LYS A 193 -23.25 8.61 -4.50
C LYS A 193 -22.79 9.29 -3.23
N GLU A 194 -22.73 8.56 -2.14
CA GLU A 194 -21.90 8.98 -1.01
C GLU A 194 -20.44 9.08 -1.46
N LYS A 195 -19.86 10.27 -1.30
CA LYS A 195 -18.44 10.52 -1.56
C LYS A 195 -17.61 9.61 -0.67
N LYS A 196 -16.86 8.72 -1.29
CA LYS A 196 -15.80 7.95 -0.64
C LYS A 196 -14.69 8.92 -0.18
N GLU A 197 -14.79 9.45 1.02
CA GLU A 197 -13.66 10.05 1.72
C GLU A 197 -12.91 8.94 2.46
N GLY A 198 -12.09 8.23 1.73
CA GLY A 198 -11.14 7.26 2.24
C GLY A 198 -9.77 7.61 1.68
N GLU A 199 -8.98 8.38 2.42
CA GLU A 199 -7.56 8.51 2.15
C GLU A 199 -6.92 7.12 2.27
N SER A 200 -6.70 6.48 1.13
CA SER A 200 -5.72 5.41 1.03
C SER A 200 -4.35 6.04 1.33
N PRO A 201 -3.49 5.41 2.14
CA PRO A 201 -2.12 5.87 2.23
C PRO A 201 -1.48 5.64 0.87
N SER A 202 -1.50 6.68 0.01
CA SER A 202 -0.71 6.65 -1.20
C SER A 202 0.74 6.80 -0.77
N SER A 203 1.47 5.70 -0.81
CA SER A 203 2.91 5.73 -0.70
C SER A 203 3.49 6.23 -2.02
N SER A 204 3.42 7.53 -2.23
CA SER A 204 4.24 8.18 -3.25
C SER A 204 5.45 8.77 -2.56
N GLY A 205 6.65 8.40 -3.01
CA GLY A 205 7.89 8.96 -2.52
C GLY A 205 7.87 10.49 -2.62
N GLY A 206 7.81 11.15 -1.47
CA GLY A 206 7.70 12.58 -1.35
C GLY A 206 6.57 12.95 -0.38
N SER A 207 6.65 12.51 0.86
CA SER A 207 5.61 12.72 1.87
C SER A 207 5.62 14.17 2.32
N GLN A 208 4.66 14.97 1.84
CA GLN A 208 4.12 16.04 2.65
C GLN A 208 3.09 15.42 3.60
N VAL A 209 3.48 15.19 4.84
CA VAL A 209 2.53 14.88 5.91
C VAL A 209 1.87 16.19 6.30
N ASP A 210 0.67 16.44 5.76
CA ASP A 210 -0.18 17.51 6.23
C ASP A 210 -0.77 17.10 7.59
N THR A 211 -0.19 17.63 8.67
CA THR A 211 -0.68 17.48 10.03
C THR A 211 -1.75 18.54 10.32
N GLY A 212 -2.83 18.51 9.55
CA GLY A 212 -4.01 19.34 9.82
C GLY A 212 -4.83 18.79 10.99
N ASP A 213 -4.32 18.88 12.21
CA ASP A 213 -5.13 18.79 13.44
C ASP A 213 -5.99 20.08 13.54
N LYS A 214 -7.22 20.00 13.06
CA LYS A 214 -8.24 20.97 13.48
C LYS A 214 -8.58 20.64 14.93
N GLU A 215 -8.09 21.47 15.86
CA GLU A 215 -8.58 21.53 17.22
C GLU A 215 -10.08 21.83 17.19
N MET A 216 -10.90 20.90 17.65
CA MET A 216 -12.26 21.17 18.08
C MET A 216 -12.18 21.74 19.48
N THR A 217 -12.41 23.03 19.61
CA THR A 217 -12.71 23.70 20.87
C THR A 217 -14.04 23.19 21.41
N PRO A 218 -14.18 22.86 22.70
CA PRO A 218 -15.47 22.61 23.30
C PRO A 218 -16.13 23.97 23.58
N GLU A 219 -17.23 24.25 22.88
CA GLU A 219 -18.17 25.29 23.32
C GLU A 219 -19.22 24.66 24.23
N ASP A 220 -19.43 25.38 25.30
CA ASP A 220 -20.32 25.15 26.42
C ASP A 220 -21.80 24.86 26.05
N GLY A 221 -22.44 23.96 26.85
CA GLY A 221 -23.87 23.69 26.84
C GLY A 221 -24.24 22.56 27.78
#